data_89d850e0e332be3e431a6b26e2c43520
#
_entry.id   89d850e0e332be3e431a6b26e2c43520
#
_cell.length_a   1.000
_cell.length_b   1.000
_cell.length_c   1.000
_cell.angle_alpha   90.00
_cell.angle_beta   90.00
_cell.angle_gamma   90.00
#
_symmetry.space_group_name_H-M   'P 1'
#
loop_
_entity.id
_entity.type
_entity.pdbx_description
1 polymer ?
#
loop_
_entity_poly.entity_id
_entity_poly.type
_entity_poly.pdbx_seq_one_letter_code
_entity_poly.pdbx_strand_id
1 'polypeptide(L)'
;MSMACAPAHAGCAKADFEAVVDEAAGSLRDMNAANKPKFQEKLRLLKDKRGWTQEQFLHEAAPLVADDKINTFDLQSTALLEKIASGGETGAAAAKPDCAMLDTLRASMKTLVETQAEKWTYMTTKIDAELAR
;
A
#
# COMPACT_ATOMS: atom_id res chain seq x y z
N MET A 1 14.47 43.25 0.67
CA MET A 1 14.31 42.75 0.58
C MET A 1 14.05 41.60 0.41
N SER A 2 13.92 40.96 0.33
CA SER A 2 13.71 40.09 0.31
C SER A 2 13.64 39.11 0.28
N MET A 3 13.52 38.50 0.32
CA MET A 3 13.54 37.64 0.43
C MET A 3 13.28 36.63 0.29
N ALA A 4 13.12 36.19 0.43
CA ALA A 4 12.80 35.37 0.54
C ALA A 4 12.85 34.25 0.11
N CYS A 5 12.85 33.81 -0.21
CA CYS A 5 12.85 32.85 -0.68
C CYS A 5 13.11 31.59 -0.39
N ALA A 6 13.41 31.31 0.05
CA ALA A 6 13.60 30.20 0.70
C ALA A 6 12.78 29.01 0.49
N PRO A 7 11.72 29.09 -0.01
CA PRO A 7 10.78 28.03 -0.09
C PRO A 7 11.29 26.77 -0.72
N ALA A 8 12.23 26.90 -1.57
CA ALA A 8 12.71 25.75 -2.28
C ALA A 8 13.22 24.65 -1.39
N HIS A 9 13.59 24.95 -0.18
CA HIS A 9 14.21 23.98 0.69
C HIS A 9 13.26 23.31 1.65
N ALA A 10 12.03 23.76 1.66
CA ALA A 10 11.05 23.21 2.57
C ALA A 10 10.85 21.72 2.39
N GLY A 11 11.07 21.19 1.20
CA GLY A 11 10.85 19.80 0.90
C GLY A 11 11.91 18.84 1.40
N CYS A 12 12.99 19.32 2.01
CA CYS A 12 14.04 18.44 2.50
C CYS A 12 14.32 18.61 3.98
N ALA A 13 13.42 19.21 4.73
CA ALA A 13 13.57 19.33 6.18
C ALA A 13 13.31 18.00 6.86
N LYS A 14 13.76 17.87 8.10
CA LYS A 14 13.51 16.69 8.92
C LYS A 14 12.03 16.32 8.93
N ALA A 15 11.14 17.30 9.06
CA ALA A 15 9.70 17.06 9.07
C ALA A 15 9.19 16.42 7.78
N ASP A 16 9.84 16.67 6.66
CA ASP A 16 9.44 16.10 5.39
C ASP A 16 9.78 14.61 5.30
N PHE A 17 10.89 14.17 5.90
CA PHE A 17 11.23 12.76 6.02
C PHE A 17 10.24 12.03 6.91
N GLU A 18 9.84 12.65 8.02
CA GLU A 18 8.83 12.08 8.91
C GLU A 18 7.47 12.00 8.21
N ALA A 19 7.13 13.05 7.45
CA ALA A 19 5.87 13.11 6.73
C ALA A 19 5.74 12.02 5.67
N VAL A 20 6.81 11.68 4.94
CA VAL A 20 6.72 10.66 3.91
C VAL A 20 6.43 9.29 4.50
N VAL A 21 6.96 8.98 5.69
CA VAL A 21 6.68 7.74 6.41
C VAL A 21 5.20 7.70 6.82
N ASP A 22 4.71 8.78 7.39
CA ASP A 22 3.32 8.89 7.82
C ASP A 22 2.35 8.80 6.65
N GLU A 23 2.68 9.46 5.53
CA GLU A 23 1.86 9.41 4.32
C GLU A 23 1.80 8.00 3.74
N ALA A 24 2.92 7.28 3.75
CA ALA A 24 2.96 5.90 3.26
C ALA A 24 2.04 5.00 4.10
N ALA A 25 2.16 5.08 5.41
CA ALA A 25 1.33 4.30 6.32
C ALA A 25 -0.15 4.68 6.19
N GLY A 26 -0.44 5.98 6.10
CA GLY A 26 -1.80 6.48 5.96
C GLY A 26 -2.43 6.06 4.64
N SER A 27 -1.67 6.11 3.55
CA SER A 27 -2.18 5.69 2.23
C SER A 27 -2.54 4.22 2.20
N LEU A 28 -1.73 3.37 2.82
CA LEU A 28 -2.03 1.94 2.91
C LEU A 28 -3.28 1.69 3.75
N ARG A 29 -3.38 2.36 4.90
CA ARG A 29 -4.53 2.24 5.78
C ARG A 29 -5.82 2.65 5.06
N ASP A 30 -5.77 3.79 4.37
CA ASP A 30 -6.94 4.32 3.65
C ASP A 30 -7.35 3.41 2.51
N MET A 31 -6.39 2.88 1.76
CA MET A 31 -6.65 1.94 0.67
C MET A 31 -7.28 0.66 1.19
N ASN A 32 -6.77 0.11 2.28
CA ASN A 32 -7.33 -1.08 2.89
C ASN A 32 -8.74 -0.81 3.42
N ALA A 33 -8.97 0.33 4.05
CA ALA A 33 -10.27 0.71 4.55
C ALA A 33 -11.30 0.86 3.42
N ALA A 34 -10.86 1.32 2.25
CA ALA A 34 -11.76 1.48 1.09
C ALA A 34 -12.05 0.16 0.39
N ASN A 35 -11.09 -0.74 0.30
CA ASN A 35 -11.21 -1.96 -0.50
C ASN A 35 -11.66 -3.19 0.28
N LYS A 36 -11.22 -3.32 1.53
CA LYS A 36 -11.48 -4.53 2.31
C LYS A 36 -12.96 -4.83 2.50
N PRO A 37 -13.81 -3.87 2.88
CA PRO A 37 -15.24 -4.16 3.04
C PRO A 37 -15.90 -4.59 1.74
N LYS A 38 -15.53 -3.98 0.63
CA LYS A 38 -16.07 -4.32 -0.69
C LYS A 38 -15.70 -5.74 -1.08
N PHE A 39 -14.45 -6.11 -0.83
CA PHE A 39 -13.97 -7.45 -1.14
C PHE A 39 -14.62 -8.50 -0.24
N GLN A 40 -14.77 -8.20 1.04
CA GLN A 40 -15.45 -9.09 1.98
C GLN A 40 -16.90 -9.33 1.59
N GLU A 41 -17.59 -8.31 1.10
CA GLU A 41 -18.95 -8.45 0.61
C GLU A 41 -19.01 -9.38 -0.62
N LYS A 42 -18.06 -9.26 -1.54
CA LYS A 42 -17.98 -10.14 -2.69
C LYS A 42 -17.70 -11.59 -2.28
N LEU A 43 -16.87 -11.79 -1.27
CA LEU A 43 -16.64 -13.12 -0.71
C LEU A 43 -17.93 -13.71 -0.13
N ARG A 44 -18.70 -12.90 0.57
CA ARG A 44 -19.99 -13.33 1.13
C ARG A 44 -20.96 -13.70 0.02
N LEU A 45 -21.05 -12.89 -1.02
CA LEU A 45 -21.90 -13.17 -2.18
C LEU A 45 -21.50 -14.48 -2.86
N LEU A 46 -20.22 -14.73 -2.98
CA LEU A 46 -19.72 -15.95 -3.60
C LEU A 46 -20.06 -17.16 -2.75
N LYS A 47 -19.88 -17.05 -1.44
CA LYS A 47 -20.26 -18.13 -0.50
C LYS A 47 -21.75 -18.47 -0.65
N ASP A 48 -22.60 -17.48 -0.69
CA ASP A 48 -24.04 -17.66 -0.85
C ASP A 48 -24.39 -18.29 -2.20
N LYS A 49 -23.78 -17.78 -3.27
CA LYS A 49 -24.00 -18.26 -4.63
C LYS A 49 -23.64 -19.75 -4.78
N ARG A 50 -22.54 -20.16 -4.17
CA ARG A 50 -22.05 -21.53 -4.25
C ARG A 50 -22.68 -22.46 -3.21
N GLY A 51 -23.42 -21.90 -2.26
CA GLY A 51 -24.03 -22.68 -1.18
C GLY A 51 -23.00 -23.33 -0.27
N TRP A 52 -21.87 -22.69 -0.08
CA TRP A 52 -20.80 -23.24 0.74
C TRP A 52 -21.13 -23.17 2.23
N THR A 53 -20.76 -24.23 2.94
CA THR A 53 -20.69 -24.18 4.39
C THR A 53 -19.52 -23.27 4.79
N GLN A 54 -19.42 -22.90 6.06
CA GLN A 54 -18.29 -22.11 6.54
C GLN A 54 -16.96 -22.81 6.30
N GLU A 55 -16.91 -24.10 6.51
CA GLU A 55 -15.69 -24.89 6.29
C GLU A 55 -15.31 -24.91 4.81
N GLN A 56 -16.28 -25.14 3.93
CA GLN A 56 -16.04 -25.09 2.48
C GLN A 56 -15.59 -23.71 2.05
N PHE A 57 -16.20 -22.68 2.60
CA PHE A 57 -15.83 -21.29 2.28
C PHE A 57 -14.37 -21.02 2.64
N LEU A 58 -13.93 -21.40 3.81
CA LEU A 58 -12.54 -21.18 4.23
C LEU A 58 -11.54 -21.88 3.30
N HIS A 59 -11.90 -23.07 2.83
CA HIS A 59 -11.06 -23.86 1.94
C HIS A 59 -11.08 -23.30 0.50
N GLU A 60 -12.28 -23.05 -0.02
CA GLU A 60 -12.45 -22.68 -1.42
C GLU A 60 -12.07 -21.21 -1.69
N ALA A 61 -12.25 -20.35 -0.71
CA ALA A 61 -11.93 -18.92 -0.84
C ALA A 61 -10.44 -18.61 -0.62
N ALA A 62 -9.70 -19.54 -0.03
CA ALA A 62 -8.28 -19.29 0.28
C ALA A 62 -7.47 -18.82 -0.93
N PRO A 63 -7.59 -19.42 -2.14
CA PRO A 63 -6.82 -18.93 -3.29
C PRO A 63 -7.21 -17.54 -3.76
N LEU A 64 -8.35 -17.02 -3.34
CA LEU A 64 -8.81 -15.67 -3.72
C LEU A 64 -8.13 -14.59 -2.89
N VAL A 65 -7.59 -14.95 -1.71
CA VAL A 65 -6.92 -14.03 -0.81
C VAL A 65 -5.43 -14.30 -0.66
N ALA A 66 -4.95 -15.44 -1.15
CA ALA A 66 -3.54 -15.82 -1.06
C ALA A 66 -3.18 -16.72 -2.23
N ASP A 67 -2.33 -16.24 -3.10
CA ASP A 67 -1.70 -17.02 -4.17
C ASP A 67 -0.31 -16.45 -4.41
N ASP A 68 0.44 -17.03 -5.33
CA ASP A 68 1.82 -16.60 -5.59
C ASP A 68 1.89 -15.13 -6.00
N LYS A 69 0.95 -14.67 -6.79
CA LYS A 69 0.94 -13.29 -7.27
C LYS A 69 0.61 -12.32 -6.12
N ILE A 70 -0.38 -12.65 -5.30
CA ILE A 70 -0.73 -11.84 -4.13
C ILE A 70 0.46 -11.79 -3.17
N ASN A 71 1.11 -12.93 -2.93
CA ASN A 71 2.30 -12.99 -2.08
C ASN A 71 3.42 -12.13 -2.63
N THR A 72 3.61 -12.10 -3.95
CA THR A 72 4.61 -11.24 -4.59
C THR A 72 4.31 -9.77 -4.35
N PHE A 73 3.06 -9.35 -4.51
CA PHE A 73 2.65 -7.97 -4.19
C PHE A 73 2.96 -7.63 -2.73
N ASP A 74 2.66 -8.53 -1.82
CA ASP A 74 2.89 -8.30 -0.38
C ASP A 74 4.37 -8.22 -0.04
N LEU A 75 5.21 -9.07 -0.65
CA LEU A 75 6.65 -9.01 -0.44
C LEU A 75 7.25 -7.72 -0.98
N GLN A 76 6.81 -7.29 -2.17
CA GLN A 76 7.26 -6.02 -2.75
C GLN A 76 6.85 -4.84 -1.88
N SER A 77 5.62 -4.86 -1.39
CA SER A 77 5.09 -3.80 -0.54
C SER A 77 5.82 -3.73 0.80
N THR A 78 6.11 -4.88 1.40
CA THR A 78 6.87 -4.94 2.66
C THR A 78 8.28 -4.38 2.47
N ALA A 79 8.95 -4.75 1.38
CA ALA A 79 10.29 -4.25 1.08
C ALA A 79 10.30 -2.73 0.87
N LEU A 80 9.30 -2.21 0.16
CA LEU A 80 9.17 -0.77 -0.05
C LEU A 80 8.88 -0.03 1.25
N LEU A 81 7.99 -0.57 2.07
CA LEU A 81 7.64 0.04 3.35
C LEU A 81 8.84 0.08 4.29
N GLU A 82 9.63 -0.99 4.36
CA GLU A 82 10.84 -1.04 5.15
C GLU A 82 11.86 -0.01 4.66
N LYS A 83 12.01 0.11 3.35
CA LYS A 83 12.91 1.10 2.75
C LYS A 83 12.48 2.53 3.11
N ILE A 84 11.19 2.81 3.04
CA ILE A 84 10.64 4.13 3.37
C ILE A 84 10.85 4.42 4.86
N ALA A 85 10.52 3.48 5.72
CA ALA A 85 10.65 3.65 7.16
C ALA A 85 12.12 3.87 7.57
N SER A 86 13.02 3.03 7.07
CA SER A 86 14.44 3.12 7.35
C SER A 86 15.06 4.39 6.78
N GLY A 87 14.72 4.71 5.53
CA GLY A 87 15.22 5.92 4.88
C GLY A 87 14.67 7.19 5.51
N GLY A 88 13.43 7.18 5.94
CA GLY A 88 12.82 8.30 6.64
C GLY A 88 13.50 8.56 7.99
N GLU A 89 13.78 7.50 8.74
CA GLU A 89 14.48 7.61 10.02
C GLU A 89 15.90 8.14 9.81
N THR A 90 16.63 7.57 8.86
CA THR A 90 17.99 8.01 8.54
C THR A 90 18.02 9.47 8.08
N GLY A 91 17.09 9.83 7.20
CA GLY A 91 17.01 11.20 6.67
C GLY A 91 16.64 12.21 7.74
N ALA A 92 15.71 11.85 8.63
CA ALA A 92 15.31 12.74 9.72
C ALA A 92 16.42 12.95 10.73
N ALA A 93 17.29 11.96 10.94
CA ALA A 93 18.39 12.02 11.89
C ALA A 93 19.64 12.71 11.31
N ALA A 94 19.71 12.92 10.01
CA ALA A 94 20.88 13.50 9.36
C ALA A 94 21.09 14.97 9.75
N ALA A 95 22.36 15.34 9.96
CA ALA A 95 22.71 16.71 10.28
C ALA A 95 22.39 17.67 9.13
N LYS A 96 22.55 17.18 7.90
CA LYS A 96 22.20 17.95 6.69
C LYS A 96 21.12 17.18 5.94
N PRO A 97 20.01 17.82 5.61
CA PRO A 97 18.97 17.17 4.81
C PRO A 97 19.51 16.76 3.43
N ASP A 98 19.16 15.57 3.00
CA ASP A 98 19.50 15.06 1.69
C ASP A 98 18.25 15.05 0.82
N CYS A 99 18.09 16.08 -0.01
CA CYS A 99 16.92 16.24 -0.85
C CYS A 99 16.76 15.09 -1.87
N ALA A 100 17.88 14.57 -2.38
CA ALA A 100 17.84 13.45 -3.32
C ALA A 100 17.31 12.20 -2.64
N MET A 101 17.68 11.98 -1.38
CA MET A 101 17.16 10.86 -0.60
C MET A 101 15.65 11.01 -0.38
N LEU A 102 15.18 12.19 -0.07
CA LEU A 102 13.75 12.45 0.10
C LEU A 102 12.98 12.17 -1.19
N ASP A 103 13.51 12.60 -2.34
CA ASP A 103 12.90 12.32 -3.63
C ASP A 103 12.81 10.79 -3.88
N THR A 104 13.86 10.07 -3.53
CA THR A 104 13.87 8.61 -3.64
C THR A 104 12.79 7.97 -2.77
N LEU A 105 12.61 8.47 -1.55
CA LEU A 105 11.59 7.95 -0.64
C LEU A 105 10.18 8.25 -1.14
N ARG A 106 9.97 9.43 -1.72
CA ARG A 106 8.69 9.79 -2.33
C ARG A 106 8.38 8.90 -3.53
N ALA A 107 9.39 8.59 -4.34
CA ALA A 107 9.22 7.67 -5.45
C ALA A 107 8.89 6.26 -4.97
N SER A 108 9.53 5.81 -3.91
CA SER A 108 9.23 4.51 -3.30
C SER A 108 7.81 4.46 -2.71
N MET A 109 7.35 5.56 -2.12
CA MET A 109 5.97 5.66 -1.63
C MET A 109 4.97 5.54 -2.76
N LYS A 110 5.23 6.23 -3.88
CA LYS A 110 4.37 6.14 -5.05
C LYS A 110 4.28 4.70 -5.56
N THR A 111 5.42 4.03 -5.67
CA THR A 111 5.48 2.63 -6.10
C THR A 111 4.74 1.72 -5.13
N LEU A 112 4.85 1.97 -3.83
CA LEU A 112 4.14 1.21 -2.81
C LEU A 112 2.63 1.31 -2.98
N VAL A 113 2.12 2.52 -3.16
CA VAL A 113 0.69 2.77 -3.36
C VAL A 113 0.21 2.08 -4.64
N GLU A 114 0.97 2.23 -5.73
CA GLU A 114 0.64 1.58 -7.01
C GLU A 114 0.63 0.05 -6.88
N THR A 115 1.61 -0.51 -6.18
CA THR A 115 1.70 -1.97 -5.98
C THR A 115 0.49 -2.49 -5.22
N GLN A 116 0.07 -1.81 -4.17
CA GLN A 116 -1.09 -2.21 -3.40
C GLN A 116 -2.39 -2.01 -4.18
N ALA A 117 -2.48 -0.96 -4.98
CA ALA A 117 -3.63 -0.75 -5.85
C ALA A 117 -3.75 -1.88 -6.88
N GLU A 118 -2.63 -2.32 -7.46
CA GLU A 118 -2.60 -3.44 -8.39
C GLU A 118 -3.01 -4.74 -7.72
N LYS A 119 -2.59 -4.95 -6.47
CA LYS A 119 -3.01 -6.12 -5.70
C LYS A 119 -4.53 -6.16 -5.55
N TRP A 120 -5.14 -5.06 -5.15
CA TRP A 120 -6.60 -5.00 -4.98
C TRP A 120 -7.33 -5.20 -6.31
N THR A 121 -6.80 -4.63 -7.39
CA THR A 121 -7.36 -4.83 -8.73
C THR A 121 -7.29 -6.30 -9.14
N TYR A 122 -6.16 -6.94 -8.90
CA TYR A 122 -5.98 -8.35 -9.20
C TYR A 122 -6.95 -9.23 -8.40
N MET A 123 -7.06 -9.00 -7.10
CA MET A 123 -7.96 -9.76 -6.24
C MET A 123 -9.42 -9.56 -6.63
N THR A 124 -9.80 -8.32 -6.92
CA THR A 124 -11.16 -7.99 -7.34
C THR A 124 -11.50 -8.65 -8.68
N THR A 125 -10.57 -8.63 -9.62
CA THR A 125 -10.76 -9.28 -10.92
C THR A 125 -10.98 -10.78 -10.77
N LYS A 126 -10.21 -11.43 -9.89
CA LYS A 126 -10.36 -12.87 -9.64
C LYS A 126 -11.74 -13.20 -9.06
N ILE A 127 -12.15 -12.48 -8.03
CA ILE A 127 -13.43 -12.78 -7.37
C ILE A 127 -14.61 -12.44 -8.26
N ASP A 128 -14.50 -11.37 -9.05
CA ASP A 128 -15.54 -11.02 -10.02
C ASP A 128 -15.70 -12.09 -11.08
N ALA A 129 -14.60 -12.69 -11.54
CA ALA A 129 -14.64 -13.81 -12.48
C ALA A 129 -15.35 -15.03 -11.87
N GLU A 130 -15.10 -15.30 -10.59
CA GLU A 130 -15.79 -16.39 -9.90
C GLU A 130 -17.28 -16.10 -9.71
N LEU A 131 -17.62 -14.86 -9.38
CA LEU A 131 -19.02 -14.45 -9.24
C LEU A 131 -19.78 -14.53 -10.56
N ALA A 132 -19.10 -14.36 -11.69
CA ALA A 132 -19.72 -14.41 -13.02
C ALA A 132 -19.96 -15.84 -13.50
N ARG A 133 -19.37 -16.84 -12.87
CA ARG A 133 -19.55 -18.25 -13.23
C ARG A 133 -20.80 -18.82 -12.56
#